data_600030bb68e3ee1f90cde184f41f8397
#
_entry.id   600030bb68e3ee1f90cde184f41f8397
#
_cell.length_a   1.000
_cell.length_b   1.000
_cell.length_c   1.000
_cell.angle_alpha   90.00
_cell.angle_beta   90.00
_cell.angle_gamma   90.00
#
_symmetry.space_group_name_H-M   'P 1'
#
loop_
_entity.id
_entity.type
_entity.pdbx_description
1 polymer ?
#
loop_
_entity_poly.entity_id
_entity_poly.type
_entity_poly.pdbx_seq_one_letter_code
_entity_poly.pdbx_strand_id
1 'polypeptide(L)'
;MCGKTVGALRLHFTMADNPGLSPEIRQRYERLYTGTFYRRFVLGEWAAAQGLVYDFFDPARDAAPVPEGPFGRWRVSVDYGTVNPLSMGLWGERDGVWYRVEEVYYDSRREGQQKTDAEYADMLERLAAGREIQRVIVDPSAASFIETLRQRGWRVKKANNDVADGIRVTADLLRQRRIVLCDTCRDCLREMALYCWDERTGRDAPRKEHDHAMDEMRYFAMDLMGERSGGFAVTSVRRQA
;
A
#
# COMPACT_ATOMS: atom_id res chain seq x y z
N MET A 1 52.04 0.72 -10.18
CA MET A 1 51.00 0.36 -11.15
C MET A 1 49.95 1.44 -11.13
N CYS A 2 49.84 2.19 -12.23
CA CYS A 2 48.98 3.37 -12.33
C CYS A 2 47.54 2.92 -12.55
N GLY A 3 46.68 3.10 -11.55
CA GLY A 3 45.24 2.85 -11.69
C GLY A 3 44.62 3.89 -12.64
N LYS A 4 44.11 3.44 -13.77
CA LYS A 4 43.33 4.28 -14.68
C LYS A 4 42.04 4.71 -13.97
N THR A 5 41.92 5.98 -13.61
CA THR A 5 40.69 6.61 -13.16
C THR A 5 39.76 6.68 -14.36
N VAL A 6 38.75 5.86 -14.39
CA VAL A 6 37.65 6.00 -15.37
C VAL A 6 36.88 7.25 -14.99
N GLY A 7 37.01 8.32 -15.77
CA GLY A 7 36.25 9.55 -15.58
C GLY A 7 34.79 9.27 -15.85
N ALA A 8 33.91 9.33 -14.83
CA ALA A 8 32.48 9.26 -15.00
C ALA A 8 31.94 10.69 -15.22
N LEU A 9 31.17 10.89 -16.29
CA LEU A 9 30.42 12.12 -16.52
C LEU A 9 29.10 12.02 -15.77
N ARG A 10 28.85 12.91 -14.81
CA ARG A 10 27.58 13.01 -14.08
C ARG A 10 26.77 14.14 -14.71
N LEU A 11 25.63 13.80 -15.29
CA LEU A 11 24.64 14.78 -15.73
C LEU A 11 23.53 14.85 -14.68
N HIS A 12 23.10 16.07 -14.35
CA HIS A 12 22.02 16.32 -13.41
C HIS A 12 20.83 16.91 -14.20
N PHE A 13 19.68 16.26 -14.10
CA PHE A 13 18.45 16.73 -14.69
C PHE A 13 17.38 16.83 -13.60
N THR A 14 16.67 17.92 -13.58
CA THR A 14 15.49 18.15 -12.75
C THR A 14 14.22 17.94 -13.57
N MET A 15 13.07 17.90 -12.92
CA MET A 15 11.79 17.91 -13.62
C MET A 15 11.60 19.19 -14.47
N ALA A 16 12.21 20.30 -14.06
CA ALA A 16 12.15 21.56 -14.77
C ALA A 16 12.86 21.52 -16.14
N ASP A 17 13.84 20.63 -16.29
CA ASP A 17 14.61 20.47 -17.52
C ASP A 17 13.89 19.62 -18.58
N ASN A 18 12.72 19.04 -18.23
CA ASN A 18 11.93 18.25 -19.17
C ASN A 18 10.96 19.17 -19.95
N PRO A 19 11.22 19.47 -21.24
CA PRO A 19 10.36 20.35 -22.02
C PRO A 19 9.00 19.75 -22.38
N GLY A 20 8.84 18.42 -22.21
CA GLY A 20 7.57 17.72 -22.47
C GLY A 20 6.56 17.83 -21.32
N LEU A 21 6.94 18.40 -20.17
CA LEU A 21 6.03 18.57 -19.03
C LEU A 21 5.44 19.98 -19.02
N SER A 22 4.10 20.05 -19.05
CA SER A 22 3.41 21.34 -18.88
C SER A 22 3.58 21.88 -17.44
N PRO A 23 3.44 23.21 -17.23
CA PRO A 23 3.51 23.80 -15.89
C PRO A 23 2.51 23.18 -14.91
N GLU A 24 1.31 22.83 -15.36
CA GLU A 24 0.26 22.21 -14.54
C GLU A 24 0.69 20.81 -14.06
N ILE A 25 1.31 20.05 -14.96
CA ILE A 25 1.85 18.72 -14.62
C ILE A 25 2.98 18.85 -13.61
N ARG A 26 3.89 19.81 -13.80
CA ARG A 26 4.98 20.09 -12.84
C ARG A 26 4.43 20.43 -11.46
N GLN A 27 3.51 21.40 -11.38
CA GLN A 27 2.88 21.77 -10.10
C GLN A 27 2.18 20.60 -9.42
N ARG A 28 1.53 19.73 -10.23
CA ARG A 28 0.92 18.51 -9.69
C ARG A 28 1.95 17.60 -9.03
N TYR A 29 3.10 17.37 -9.66
CA TYR A 29 4.17 16.53 -9.09
C TYR A 29 4.86 17.19 -7.91
N GLU A 30 5.08 18.50 -7.94
CA GLU A 30 5.63 19.27 -6.81
C GLU A 30 4.75 19.21 -5.56
N ARG A 31 3.43 19.17 -5.73
CA ARG A 31 2.47 18.99 -4.63
C ARG A 31 2.35 17.53 -4.18
N LEU A 32 2.59 16.60 -5.10
CA LEU A 32 2.42 15.17 -4.87
C LEU A 32 3.58 14.59 -4.07
N TYR A 33 4.81 15.01 -4.37
CA TYR A 33 5.99 14.47 -3.75
C TYR A 33 6.51 15.32 -2.60
N THR A 34 6.95 14.67 -1.52
CA THR A 34 7.63 15.30 -0.37
C THR A 34 8.86 14.47 0.01
N GLY A 35 9.71 15.00 0.90
CA GLY A 35 10.87 14.29 1.42
C GLY A 35 11.78 13.75 0.33
N THR A 36 12.18 12.49 0.44
CA THR A 36 13.10 11.82 -0.48
C THR A 36 12.53 11.68 -1.90
N PHE A 37 11.22 11.45 -2.04
CA PHE A 37 10.58 11.37 -3.36
C PHE A 37 10.60 12.70 -4.09
N TYR A 38 10.41 13.82 -3.39
CA TYR A 38 10.57 15.16 -3.97
C TYR A 38 12.01 15.40 -4.46
N ARG A 39 12.98 15.07 -3.60
CA ARG A 39 14.40 15.19 -3.95
C ARG A 39 14.77 14.40 -5.20
N ARG A 40 14.25 13.20 -5.35
CA ARG A 40 14.54 12.31 -6.49
C ARG A 40 13.80 12.69 -7.75
N PHE A 41 12.47 12.80 -7.65
CA PHE A 41 11.61 12.90 -8.84
C PHE A 41 11.40 14.34 -9.30
N VAL A 42 11.54 15.33 -8.42
CA VAL A 42 11.42 16.74 -8.77
C VAL A 42 12.80 17.39 -8.95
N LEU A 43 13.70 17.17 -7.97
CA LEU A 43 15.03 17.79 -7.98
C LEU A 43 16.10 16.95 -8.68
N GLY A 44 15.82 15.72 -9.10
CA GLY A 44 16.77 14.82 -9.76
C GLY A 44 17.97 14.41 -8.89
N GLU A 45 17.83 14.49 -7.56
CA GLU A 45 18.91 14.17 -6.63
C GLU A 45 19.05 12.65 -6.41
N TRP A 46 20.27 12.21 -6.25
CA TRP A 46 20.59 10.84 -5.83
C TRP A 46 20.52 10.76 -4.30
N ALA A 47 19.31 10.84 -3.75
CA ALA A 47 19.08 10.75 -2.30
C ALA A 47 18.67 9.32 -1.94
N ALA A 48 19.30 8.71 -0.93
CA ALA A 48 18.81 7.49 -0.33
C ALA A 48 17.53 7.77 0.45
N ALA A 49 16.59 6.83 0.45
CA ALA A 49 15.41 6.93 1.29
C ALA A 49 15.83 6.78 2.76
N GLN A 50 15.42 7.70 3.62
CA GLN A 50 15.78 7.75 5.04
C GLN A 50 14.56 8.16 5.87
N GLY A 51 14.54 7.73 7.13
CA GLY A 51 13.47 8.06 8.05
C GLY A 51 12.17 7.27 7.78
N LEU A 52 11.04 7.86 8.14
CA LEU A 52 9.73 7.27 7.95
C LEU A 52 9.35 7.18 6.47
N VAL A 53 8.68 6.08 6.09
CA VAL A 53 8.19 5.88 4.71
C VAL A 53 7.07 6.86 4.39
N TYR A 54 6.16 7.08 5.34
CA TYR A 54 5.04 8.02 5.23
C TYR A 54 5.22 9.22 6.17
N ASP A 55 6.32 9.95 6.02
CA ASP A 55 6.77 11.07 6.85
C ASP A 55 5.78 12.24 6.94
N PHE A 56 4.85 12.33 5.99
CA PHE A 56 3.80 13.34 5.92
C PHE A 56 2.58 13.01 6.79
N PHE A 57 2.42 11.74 7.21
CA PHE A 57 1.26 11.26 7.95
C PHE A 57 1.55 11.25 9.46
N ASP A 58 0.71 11.94 10.21
CA ASP A 58 0.72 11.94 11.66
C ASP A 58 -0.55 11.25 12.17
N PRO A 59 -0.45 10.06 12.80
CA PRO A 59 -1.61 9.34 13.31
C PRO A 59 -2.51 10.17 14.23
N ALA A 60 -1.93 11.06 15.04
CA ALA A 60 -2.69 11.90 15.98
C ALA A 60 -3.51 12.99 15.27
N ARG A 61 -3.07 13.43 14.10
CA ARG A 61 -3.72 14.50 13.32
C ARG A 61 -4.61 13.95 12.20
N ASP A 62 -4.13 12.89 11.53
CA ASP A 62 -4.66 12.44 10.24
C ASP A 62 -5.61 11.24 10.35
N ALA A 63 -5.60 10.51 11.48
CA ALA A 63 -6.61 9.51 11.76
C ALA A 63 -7.99 10.18 11.96
N ALA A 64 -9.02 9.53 11.45
CA ALA A 64 -10.38 10.04 11.52
C ALA A 64 -11.29 9.09 12.31
N PRO A 65 -12.37 9.59 12.95
CA PRO A 65 -13.41 8.71 13.44
C PRO A 65 -14.08 7.95 12.28
N VAL A 66 -14.63 6.79 12.56
CA VAL A 66 -15.43 6.06 11.56
C VAL A 66 -16.64 6.92 11.18
N PRO A 67 -16.86 7.23 9.89
CA PRO A 67 -18.00 8.03 9.45
C PRO A 67 -19.33 7.39 9.84
N GLU A 68 -20.26 8.18 10.34
CA GLU A 68 -21.62 7.72 10.62
C GLU A 68 -22.41 7.50 9.32
N GLY A 69 -23.28 6.47 9.32
CA GLY A 69 -24.16 6.13 8.20
C GLY A 69 -23.63 5.01 7.30
N PRO A 70 -24.36 4.68 6.22
CA PRO A 70 -24.07 3.52 5.40
C PRO A 70 -22.83 3.71 4.53
N PHE A 71 -22.12 2.60 4.32
CA PHE A 71 -21.09 2.47 3.30
C PHE A 71 -21.66 1.74 2.08
N GLY A 72 -21.29 2.19 0.88
CA GLY A 72 -21.79 1.63 -0.38
C GLY A 72 -21.11 0.33 -0.80
N ARG A 73 -19.83 0.16 -0.45
CA ARG A 73 -19.03 -1.01 -0.85
C ARG A 73 -18.08 -1.40 0.26
N TRP A 74 -17.77 -2.72 0.33
CA TRP A 74 -16.84 -3.26 1.31
C TRP A 74 -15.80 -4.14 0.67
N ARG A 75 -14.57 -4.07 1.18
CA ARG A 75 -13.46 -4.96 0.83
C ARG A 75 -12.65 -5.31 2.06
N VAL A 76 -11.91 -6.41 1.96
CA VAL A 76 -10.91 -6.79 2.95
C VAL A 76 -9.58 -6.94 2.24
N SER A 77 -8.50 -6.45 2.82
CA SER A 77 -7.13 -6.76 2.42
C SER A 77 -6.42 -7.53 3.53
N VAL A 78 -5.52 -8.42 3.15
CA VAL A 78 -4.86 -9.35 4.08
C VAL A 78 -3.39 -9.47 3.75
N ASP A 79 -2.54 -9.14 4.72
CA ASP A 79 -1.15 -9.60 4.78
C ASP A 79 -1.10 -10.84 5.68
N TYR A 80 -0.74 -11.99 5.08
CA TYR A 80 -0.84 -13.28 5.74
C TYR A 80 0.48 -13.68 6.39
N GLY A 81 0.44 -13.95 7.67
CA GLY A 81 1.57 -14.48 8.43
C GLY A 81 1.14 -15.59 9.39
N THR A 82 1.93 -16.66 9.48
CA THR A 82 1.74 -17.74 10.46
C THR A 82 2.69 -17.61 11.65
N VAL A 83 3.94 -17.26 11.39
CA VAL A 83 4.98 -16.96 12.40
C VAL A 83 5.10 -15.46 12.61
N ASN A 84 5.03 -14.70 11.54
CA ASN A 84 4.92 -13.25 11.56
C ASN A 84 3.46 -12.84 11.78
N PRO A 85 3.20 -11.62 12.23
CA PRO A 85 1.83 -11.14 12.37
C PRO A 85 1.00 -11.27 11.10
N LEU A 86 -0.28 -11.59 11.29
CA LEU A 86 -1.30 -11.44 10.27
C LEU A 86 -1.96 -10.08 10.45
N SER A 87 -2.17 -9.36 9.35
CA SER A 87 -2.96 -8.13 9.33
C SER A 87 -4.12 -8.25 8.34
N MET A 88 -5.33 -7.90 8.78
CA MET A 88 -6.52 -7.76 7.93
C MET A 88 -7.11 -6.38 8.14
N GLY A 89 -7.36 -5.65 7.04
CA GLY A 89 -8.05 -4.37 7.06
C GLY A 89 -9.42 -4.47 6.42
N LEU A 90 -10.44 -4.00 7.11
CA LEU A 90 -11.79 -3.84 6.57
C LEU A 90 -11.95 -2.42 6.04
N TRP A 91 -12.25 -2.34 4.75
CA TRP A 91 -12.40 -1.09 4.01
C TRP A 91 -13.85 -0.88 3.58
N GLY A 92 -14.41 0.25 3.97
CA GLY A 92 -15.73 0.72 3.53
C GLY A 92 -15.61 1.94 2.63
N GLU A 93 -16.35 1.96 1.53
CA GLU A 93 -16.40 3.11 0.62
C GLU A 93 -17.61 3.98 0.89
N ARG A 94 -17.39 5.29 0.97
CA ARG A 94 -18.45 6.29 1.06
C ARG A 94 -18.05 7.55 0.29
N ASP A 95 -18.92 8.00 -0.58
CA ASP A 95 -18.75 9.22 -1.38
C ASP A 95 -17.41 9.26 -2.17
N GLY A 96 -16.97 8.10 -2.66
CA GLY A 96 -15.74 7.95 -3.43
C GLY A 96 -14.46 7.87 -2.59
N VAL A 97 -14.57 7.94 -1.26
CA VAL A 97 -13.47 7.79 -0.30
C VAL A 97 -13.56 6.41 0.36
N TRP A 98 -12.43 5.74 0.50
CA TRP A 98 -12.32 4.47 1.20
C TRP A 98 -11.77 4.69 2.61
N TYR A 99 -12.47 4.14 3.58
CA TYR A 99 -12.12 4.23 4.99
C TYR A 99 -11.69 2.84 5.49
N ARG A 100 -10.52 2.75 6.10
CA ARG A 100 -10.12 1.56 6.85
C ARG A 100 -10.77 1.65 8.23
N VAL A 101 -11.91 0.96 8.38
CA VAL A 101 -12.80 1.17 9.54
C VAL A 101 -12.60 0.20 10.68
N GLU A 102 -12.02 -0.97 10.39
CA GLU A 102 -11.81 -2.03 11.38
C GLU A 102 -10.63 -2.89 10.95
N GLU A 103 -9.98 -3.54 11.91
CA GLU A 103 -8.83 -4.39 11.65
C GLU A 103 -8.83 -5.65 12.51
N VAL A 104 -8.15 -6.67 12.00
CA VAL A 104 -7.65 -7.80 12.77
C VAL A 104 -6.13 -7.78 12.66
N TYR A 105 -5.46 -7.74 13.79
CA TYR A 105 -4.01 -7.86 13.88
C TYR A 105 -3.68 -8.99 14.85
N TYR A 106 -3.06 -10.06 14.34
CA TYR A 106 -2.75 -11.23 15.16
C TYR A 106 -1.26 -11.56 15.08
N ASP A 107 -0.58 -11.35 16.19
CA ASP A 107 0.84 -11.69 16.35
C ASP A 107 0.96 -13.00 17.14
N SER A 108 1.25 -14.11 16.43
CA SER A 108 1.35 -15.43 17.03
C SER A 108 2.46 -15.57 18.08
N ARG A 109 3.51 -14.74 17.99
CA ARG A 109 4.59 -14.72 18.97
C ARG A 109 4.13 -14.07 20.28
N ARG A 110 3.38 -12.97 20.17
CA ARG A 110 2.81 -12.25 21.29
C ARG A 110 1.71 -13.06 21.98
N GLU A 111 0.88 -13.73 21.17
CA GLU A 111 -0.25 -14.55 21.67
C GLU A 111 0.20 -15.95 22.14
N GLY A 112 1.44 -16.36 21.85
CA GLY A 112 1.98 -17.68 22.21
C GLY A 112 1.34 -18.84 21.45
N GLN A 113 0.55 -18.58 20.42
CA GLN A 113 -0.18 -19.59 19.66
C GLN A 113 -0.22 -19.24 18.17
N GLN A 114 0.09 -20.23 17.34
CA GLN A 114 -0.15 -20.14 15.88
C GLN A 114 -1.59 -20.54 15.56
N LYS A 115 -2.14 -19.96 14.53
CA LYS A 115 -3.46 -20.28 14.01
C LYS A 115 -3.38 -21.00 12.67
N THR A 116 -4.37 -21.82 12.42
CA THR A 116 -4.61 -22.48 11.14
C THR A 116 -5.28 -21.52 10.16
N ASP A 117 -5.23 -21.86 8.85
CA ASP A 117 -5.96 -21.14 7.80
C ASP A 117 -7.47 -21.05 8.11
N ALA A 118 -8.03 -22.13 8.66
CA ALA A 118 -9.45 -22.17 9.04
C ALA A 118 -9.77 -21.15 10.15
N GLU A 119 -8.95 -21.07 11.18
CA GLU A 119 -9.14 -20.10 12.27
C GLU A 119 -8.96 -18.66 11.80
N TYR A 120 -8.01 -18.40 10.88
CA TYR A 120 -7.88 -17.09 10.26
C TYR A 120 -9.08 -16.75 9.36
N ALA A 121 -9.63 -17.73 8.65
CA ALA A 121 -10.85 -17.53 7.88
C ALA A 121 -12.06 -17.21 8.79
N ASP A 122 -12.15 -17.85 9.97
CA ASP A 122 -13.17 -17.51 10.98
C ASP A 122 -13.01 -16.07 11.50
N MET A 123 -11.76 -15.59 11.64
CA MET A 123 -11.49 -14.19 12.03
C MET A 123 -11.93 -13.22 10.93
N LEU A 124 -11.69 -13.55 9.65
CA LEU A 124 -12.16 -12.76 8.51
C LEU A 124 -13.68 -12.74 8.44
N GLU A 125 -14.36 -13.86 8.67
CA GLU A 125 -15.82 -13.94 8.71
C GLU A 125 -16.40 -13.05 9.81
N ARG A 126 -15.80 -13.03 10.99
CA ARG A 126 -16.22 -12.13 12.08
C ARG A 126 -15.98 -10.66 11.72
N LEU A 127 -14.83 -10.34 11.12
CA LEU A 127 -14.52 -8.98 10.65
C LEU A 127 -15.51 -8.52 9.58
N ALA A 128 -15.93 -9.42 8.69
CA ALA A 128 -16.87 -9.13 7.61
C ALA A 128 -18.34 -9.14 8.05
N ALA A 129 -18.66 -9.61 9.25
CA ALA A 129 -20.03 -9.89 9.68
C ALA A 129 -21.04 -8.76 9.37
N GLY A 130 -22.14 -9.12 8.72
CA GLY A 130 -23.21 -8.18 8.35
C GLY A 130 -22.89 -7.27 7.16
N ARG A 131 -21.78 -7.48 6.46
CA ARG A 131 -21.34 -6.66 5.31
C ARG A 131 -21.16 -7.52 4.06
N GLU A 132 -21.60 -7.01 2.91
CA GLU A 132 -21.38 -7.65 1.62
C GLU A 132 -19.98 -7.29 1.11
N ILE A 133 -19.03 -8.20 1.29
CA ILE A 133 -17.65 -8.01 0.86
C ILE A 133 -17.52 -8.28 -0.64
N GLN A 134 -17.18 -7.26 -1.43
CA GLN A 134 -17.00 -7.39 -2.87
C GLN A 134 -15.85 -8.34 -3.23
N ARG A 135 -14.74 -8.27 -2.50
CA ARG A 135 -13.57 -9.13 -2.64
C ARG A 135 -12.67 -9.08 -1.42
N VAL A 136 -11.87 -10.12 -1.29
CA VAL A 136 -10.75 -10.20 -0.34
C VAL A 136 -9.45 -10.15 -1.14
N ILE A 137 -8.58 -9.18 -0.86
CA ILE A 137 -7.28 -9.01 -1.49
C ILE A 137 -6.24 -9.65 -0.58
N VAL A 138 -5.50 -10.65 -1.06
CA VAL A 138 -4.61 -11.47 -0.24
C VAL A 138 -3.22 -11.53 -0.85
N ASP A 139 -2.17 -11.52 -0.01
CA ASP A 139 -0.80 -11.78 -0.43
C ASP A 139 -0.75 -13.02 -1.35
N PRO A 140 -0.16 -12.91 -2.55
CA PRO A 140 -0.07 -14.02 -3.49
C PRO A 140 0.71 -15.23 -2.96
N SER A 141 1.57 -15.06 -1.96
CA SER A 141 2.34 -16.14 -1.33
C SER A 141 1.50 -17.04 -0.42
N ALA A 142 0.34 -16.55 0.08
CA ALA A 142 -0.56 -17.27 0.99
C ALA A 142 -1.46 -18.29 0.27
N ALA A 143 -0.88 -19.23 -0.49
CA ALA A 143 -1.64 -20.10 -1.38
C ALA A 143 -2.67 -20.98 -0.67
N SER A 144 -2.33 -21.54 0.51
CA SER A 144 -3.23 -22.38 1.30
C SER A 144 -4.40 -21.58 1.88
N PHE A 145 -4.12 -20.39 2.40
CA PHE A 145 -5.16 -19.50 2.93
C PHE A 145 -6.10 -19.00 1.83
N ILE A 146 -5.56 -18.65 0.65
CA ILE A 146 -6.36 -18.27 -0.52
C ILE A 146 -7.32 -19.40 -0.92
N GLU A 147 -6.84 -20.64 -0.92
CA GLU A 147 -7.68 -21.78 -1.23
C GLU A 147 -8.76 -22.02 -0.18
N THR A 148 -8.42 -21.92 1.11
CA THR A 148 -9.36 -22.01 2.22
C THR A 148 -10.48 -20.97 2.09
N LEU A 149 -10.13 -19.73 1.78
CA LEU A 149 -11.12 -18.66 1.58
C LEU A 149 -12.03 -18.93 0.38
N ARG A 150 -11.49 -19.45 -0.74
CA ARG A 150 -12.28 -19.80 -1.93
C ARG A 150 -13.26 -20.94 -1.64
N GLN A 151 -12.83 -21.96 -0.93
CA GLN A 151 -13.70 -23.06 -0.50
C GLN A 151 -14.84 -22.59 0.40
N ARG A 152 -14.66 -21.51 1.15
CA ARG A 152 -15.69 -20.83 1.94
C ARG A 152 -16.56 -19.86 1.13
N GLY A 153 -16.34 -19.77 -0.19
CA GLY A 153 -17.15 -18.94 -1.09
C GLY A 153 -16.69 -17.48 -1.23
N TRP A 154 -15.53 -17.12 -0.68
CA TRP A 154 -15.00 -15.76 -0.80
C TRP A 154 -14.46 -15.47 -2.21
N ARG A 155 -14.74 -14.28 -2.71
CA ARG A 155 -14.10 -13.76 -3.94
C ARG A 155 -12.70 -13.27 -3.62
N VAL A 156 -11.70 -14.12 -3.83
CA VAL A 156 -10.30 -13.80 -3.52
C VAL A 156 -9.56 -13.29 -4.76
N LYS A 157 -8.92 -12.13 -4.62
CA LYS A 157 -7.99 -11.55 -5.58
C LYS A 157 -6.58 -11.58 -4.98
N LYS A 158 -5.62 -12.11 -5.75
CA LYS A 158 -4.20 -12.01 -5.38
C LYS A 158 -3.75 -10.57 -5.48
N ALA A 159 -3.07 -10.09 -4.45
CA ALA A 159 -2.52 -8.74 -4.40
C ALA A 159 -1.42 -8.54 -5.46
N ASN A 160 -1.25 -7.31 -5.91
CA ASN A 160 0.02 -6.88 -6.47
C ASN A 160 0.91 -6.45 -5.30
N ASN A 161 2.01 -7.17 -5.10
CA ASN A 161 2.93 -6.99 -3.98
C ASN A 161 4.18 -6.17 -4.32
N ASP A 162 4.21 -5.42 -5.44
CA ASP A 162 5.29 -4.49 -5.72
C ASP A 162 5.42 -3.45 -4.60
N VAL A 163 6.59 -3.44 -3.96
CA VAL A 163 6.82 -2.63 -2.77
C VAL A 163 6.95 -1.15 -3.12
N ALA A 164 7.76 -0.82 -4.12
CA ALA A 164 8.08 0.56 -4.46
C ALA A 164 6.86 1.29 -5.02
N ASP A 165 6.19 0.69 -6.01
CA ASP A 165 4.95 1.22 -6.57
C ASP A 165 3.83 1.26 -5.54
N GLY A 166 3.71 0.22 -4.71
CA GLY A 166 2.72 0.17 -3.65
C GLY A 166 2.88 1.28 -2.62
N ILE A 167 4.09 1.57 -2.16
CA ILE A 167 4.37 2.69 -1.25
C ILE A 167 3.97 4.02 -1.91
N ARG A 168 4.38 4.24 -3.15
CA ARG A 168 4.05 5.45 -3.90
C ARG A 168 2.55 5.64 -4.05
N VAL A 169 1.85 4.61 -4.51
CA VAL A 169 0.39 4.65 -4.71
C VAL A 169 -0.35 4.90 -3.39
N THR A 170 0.06 4.23 -2.33
CA THR A 170 -0.53 4.42 -0.99
C THR A 170 -0.33 5.86 -0.50
N ALA A 171 0.88 6.39 -0.64
CA ALA A 171 1.17 7.78 -0.27
C ALA A 171 0.29 8.77 -1.03
N ASP A 172 0.12 8.57 -2.34
CA ASP A 172 -0.72 9.41 -3.19
C ASP A 172 -2.19 9.36 -2.77
N LEU A 173 -2.71 8.18 -2.48
CA LEU A 173 -4.10 8.00 -2.04
C LEU A 173 -4.36 8.63 -0.67
N LEU A 174 -3.42 8.51 0.28
CA LEU A 174 -3.49 9.14 1.60
C LEU A 174 -3.49 10.68 1.48
N ARG A 175 -2.55 11.26 0.73
CA ARG A 175 -2.46 12.72 0.52
C ARG A 175 -3.69 13.29 -0.16
N GLN A 176 -4.26 12.57 -1.13
CA GLN A 176 -5.49 12.95 -1.80
C GLN A 176 -6.74 12.69 -0.97
N ARG A 177 -6.62 12.14 0.24
CA ARG A 177 -7.71 11.70 1.11
C ARG A 177 -8.70 10.76 0.40
N ARG A 178 -8.20 9.95 -0.53
CA ARG A 178 -8.98 8.90 -1.20
C ARG A 178 -9.03 7.61 -0.40
N ILE A 179 -8.03 7.40 0.44
CA ILE A 179 -8.07 6.45 1.54
C ILE A 179 -7.86 7.20 2.85
N VAL A 180 -8.56 6.79 3.87
CA VAL A 180 -8.53 7.37 5.22
C VAL A 180 -8.39 6.23 6.23
N LEU A 181 -7.50 6.40 7.20
CA LEU A 181 -7.34 5.45 8.30
C LEU A 181 -8.20 5.92 9.48
N CYS A 182 -9.04 5.04 10.02
CA CYS A 182 -9.85 5.36 11.18
C CYS A 182 -9.08 5.08 12.48
N ASP A 183 -9.44 5.82 13.53
CA ASP A 183 -8.85 5.73 14.88
C ASP A 183 -9.08 4.37 15.56
N THR A 184 -10.03 3.60 15.07
CA THR A 184 -10.28 2.21 15.44
C THR A 184 -9.15 1.26 15.02
N CYS A 185 -8.34 1.62 14.00
CA CYS A 185 -7.28 0.80 13.41
C CYS A 185 -5.94 1.04 14.12
N ARG A 186 -5.85 0.66 15.38
CA ARG A 186 -4.73 1.03 16.29
C ARG A 186 -3.39 0.42 15.89
N ASP A 187 -3.39 -0.85 15.44
CA ASP A 187 -2.15 -1.51 15.03
C ASP A 187 -1.63 -0.95 13.70
N CYS A 188 -2.51 -0.65 12.75
CA CYS A 188 -2.14 0.05 11.53
C CYS A 188 -1.55 1.44 11.82
N LEU A 189 -2.19 2.22 12.69
CA LEU A 189 -1.68 3.55 13.07
C LEU A 189 -0.35 3.46 13.82
N ARG A 190 -0.17 2.44 14.66
CA ARG A 190 1.11 2.16 15.33
C ARG A 190 2.21 1.84 14.33
N GLU A 191 1.96 0.95 13.37
CA GLU A 191 2.95 0.62 12.34
C GLU A 191 3.23 1.79 11.42
N MET A 192 2.22 2.60 11.07
CA MET A 192 2.41 3.82 10.29
C MET A 192 3.45 4.77 10.92
N ALA A 193 3.45 4.87 12.25
CA ALA A 193 4.40 5.70 12.99
C ALA A 193 5.82 5.08 13.12
N LEU A 194 5.98 3.79 12.79
CA LEU A 194 7.23 3.05 12.94
C LEU A 194 7.83 2.62 11.60
N TYR A 195 7.03 2.62 10.53
CA TYR A 195 7.45 2.13 9.21
C TYR A 195 8.50 3.02 8.59
N CYS A 196 9.74 2.53 8.52
CA CYS A 196 10.88 3.31 8.09
C CYS A 196 11.71 2.59 7.00
N TRP A 197 12.50 3.38 6.28
CA TRP A 197 13.42 2.89 5.28
C TRP A 197 14.60 2.12 5.93
N ASP A 198 15.08 1.07 5.25
CA ASP A 198 16.31 0.37 5.67
C ASP A 198 17.55 1.05 5.10
N GLU A 199 18.12 1.94 5.89
CA GLU A 199 19.32 2.70 5.53
C GLU A 199 20.57 1.83 5.38
N ARG A 200 20.56 0.61 5.95
CA ARG A 200 21.71 -0.30 5.96
C ARG A 200 21.97 -0.94 4.60
N THR A 201 20.93 -1.13 3.80
CA THR A 201 21.02 -1.87 2.53
C THR A 201 21.46 -0.99 1.36
N GLY A 202 21.43 0.33 1.49
CA GLY A 202 21.64 1.27 0.39
C GLY A 202 20.62 1.15 -0.74
N ARG A 203 19.56 0.38 -0.53
CA ARG A 203 18.42 0.19 -1.45
C ARG A 203 17.19 0.88 -0.88
N ASP A 204 16.30 1.27 -1.77
CA ASP A 204 15.00 1.84 -1.37
C ASP A 204 14.01 0.74 -1.00
N ALA A 205 14.29 0.12 0.11
CA ALA A 205 13.42 -0.89 0.69
C ALA A 205 13.09 -0.50 2.13
N PRO A 206 11.84 -0.68 2.58
CA PRO A 206 11.51 -0.51 3.98
C PRO A 206 12.13 -1.63 4.82
N ARG A 207 12.30 -1.37 6.11
CA ARG A 207 12.66 -2.41 7.07
C ARG A 207 11.54 -3.45 7.12
N LYS A 208 11.95 -4.72 7.29
CA LYS A 208 11.03 -5.84 7.47
C LYS A 208 10.65 -6.00 8.95
N GLU A 209 10.20 -4.90 9.53
CA GLU A 209 9.76 -4.78 10.92
C GLU A 209 8.59 -3.79 10.96
N HIS A 210 7.52 -4.11 11.65
CA HIS A 210 6.33 -3.26 11.75
C HIS A 210 5.74 -2.90 10.38
N ASP A 211 5.69 -3.88 9.49
CA ASP A 211 5.33 -3.68 8.09
C ASP A 211 4.04 -4.43 7.66
N HIS A 212 3.43 -5.22 8.55
CA HIS A 212 2.32 -6.10 8.19
C HIS A 212 1.04 -5.34 7.81
N ALA A 213 0.62 -4.36 8.61
CA ALA A 213 -0.50 -3.50 8.26
C ALA A 213 -0.14 -2.55 7.11
N MET A 214 1.13 -2.22 6.93
CA MET A 214 1.61 -1.41 5.81
C MET A 214 1.57 -2.21 4.50
N ASP A 215 1.97 -3.48 4.53
CA ASP A 215 1.90 -4.37 3.38
C ASP A 215 0.43 -4.64 2.99
N GLU A 216 -0.43 -4.93 3.98
CA GLU A 216 -1.88 -5.08 3.80
C GLU A 216 -2.52 -3.82 3.15
N MET A 217 -2.20 -2.63 3.67
CA MET A 217 -2.69 -1.36 3.13
C MET A 217 -2.21 -1.12 1.68
N ARG A 218 -0.96 -1.47 1.36
CA ARG A 218 -0.42 -1.41 0.00
C ARG A 218 -1.19 -2.32 -0.97
N TYR A 219 -1.55 -3.53 -0.53
CA TYR A 219 -2.34 -4.45 -1.35
C TYR A 219 -3.69 -3.85 -1.70
N PHE A 220 -4.35 -3.22 -0.73
CA PHE A 220 -5.59 -2.50 -0.98
C PHE A 220 -5.42 -1.32 -1.95
N ALA A 221 -4.39 -0.50 -1.73
CA ALA A 221 -4.10 0.67 -2.56
C ALA A 221 -3.83 0.29 -4.03
N MET A 222 -3.05 -0.76 -4.25
CA MET A 222 -2.75 -1.28 -5.60
C MET A 222 -4.00 -1.87 -6.27
N ASP A 223 -4.88 -2.54 -5.52
CA ASP A 223 -6.15 -3.03 -6.04
C ASP A 223 -7.05 -1.88 -6.50
N LEU A 224 -7.13 -0.83 -5.72
CA LEU A 224 -7.93 0.36 -6.02
C LEU A 224 -7.43 1.10 -7.28
N MET A 225 -6.11 1.17 -7.48
CA MET A 225 -5.52 1.77 -8.69
C MET A 225 -5.74 0.90 -9.93
N GLY A 226 -5.67 -0.42 -9.80
CA GLY A 226 -5.90 -1.35 -10.90
C GLY A 226 -7.29 -1.26 -11.52
N GLU A 227 -8.31 -0.90 -10.74
CA GLU A 227 -9.67 -0.64 -11.25
C GLU A 227 -9.74 0.57 -12.18
N ARG A 228 -8.96 1.61 -11.91
CA ARG A 228 -8.94 2.83 -12.75
C ARG A 228 -8.23 2.61 -14.08
N SER A 229 -7.22 1.75 -14.10
CA SER A 229 -6.46 1.41 -15.32
C SER A 229 -7.22 0.46 -16.24
N GLY A 230 -8.17 -0.32 -15.72
CA GLY A 230 -9.00 -1.26 -16.48
C GLY A 230 -10.02 -0.61 -17.44
N GLY A 231 -10.14 0.71 -17.45
CA GLY A 231 -11.01 1.47 -18.38
C GLY A 231 -10.40 1.75 -19.76
N PHE A 232 -9.12 1.48 -19.97
CA PHE A 232 -8.47 1.59 -21.30
C PHE A 232 -8.21 0.18 -21.88
N ALA A 233 -9.20 -0.38 -22.54
CA ALA A 233 -8.98 -1.52 -23.43
C ALA A 233 -8.24 -1.03 -24.67
N VAL A 234 -6.96 -1.31 -24.80
CA VAL A 234 -6.22 -1.18 -26.05
C VAL A 234 -6.68 -2.32 -26.95
N THR A 235 -7.63 -2.05 -27.82
CA THR A 235 -8.01 -2.98 -28.89
C THR A 235 -6.92 -2.91 -29.96
N SER A 236 -6.02 -3.89 -30.01
CA SER A 236 -5.09 -4.03 -31.12
C SER A 236 -5.87 -4.45 -32.36
N VAL A 237 -6.04 -3.55 -33.31
CA VAL A 237 -6.54 -3.89 -34.65
C VAL A 237 -5.42 -4.60 -35.39
N ARG A 238 -5.51 -5.93 -35.52
CA ARG A 238 -4.68 -6.68 -36.47
C ARG A 238 -5.10 -6.25 -37.87
N ARG A 239 -4.24 -5.51 -38.58
CA ARG A 239 -4.33 -5.41 -40.04
C ARG A 239 -4.05 -6.80 -40.61
N GLN A 240 -5.05 -7.39 -41.25
CA GLN A 240 -4.84 -8.49 -42.18
C GLN A 240 -4.19 -7.91 -43.45
N ALA A 241 -3.05 -8.51 -43.83
CA ALA A 241 -2.40 -8.28 -45.11
C ALA A 241 -3.01 -9.21 -46.14
#